data_0ef1b7f419d6f94004b290abdd4562cb
#
_entry.id   0ef1b7f419d6f94004b290abdd4562cb
#
_cell.length_a   1.000
_cell.length_b   1.000
_cell.length_c   1.000
_cell.angle_alpha   90.00
_cell.angle_beta   90.00
_cell.angle_gamma   90.00
#
_symmetry.space_group_name_H-M   'P 1'
#
loop_
_entity.id
_entity.type
_entity.pdbx_description
1 polymer ?
#
loop_
_entity_poly.entity_id
_entity_poly.type
_entity_poly.pdbx_seq_one_letter_code
_entity_poly.pdbx_strand_id
1 'polypeptide(L)'
;MKELALKYGCNPNQKPSRVYMEEGELPFEVLNGRPGYINLLDAFNSWQLVKELKAATGMPAAASFKHVSPAGAAVGAPLSDTLKKIYFVDDVKIPLTPIATAYARARGADRMSSFGDFIALSDTCDEATALLIKREVSDGIIAPDYTPEALQILQEKRKGTYCVIKMNPDYMPAPIERKQVFGITFEQGRNEIDLTGDDLFANIPTANKDFPANAKRDLKIALITLKYTQSNSVCYVKDGQAIGIGAGQQSRIHCTRLAGNKADIWWLRQCPKVLALPFKADIRRADRDNTIDVYIGDEYEDVLREGTWQNFFTEKPEPLTAEEKKAWLAQNTNVCLGSDAFFPFGDNIERAHKSGVQYIAQAGGSVRDDNVIDTCNKYGIAMAFTGIRLFHH
;
A
#
# COMPACT_ATOMS: atom_id res chain seq x y z
N MET A 1 -0.14 23.54 20.56
CA MET A 1 -1.49 23.95 20.06
C MET A 1 -2.48 22.85 20.41
N LYS A 2 -3.59 23.14 21.07
CA LYS A 2 -4.58 22.13 21.49
C LYS A 2 -5.57 21.71 20.40
N GLU A 3 -5.81 22.56 19.41
CA GLU A 3 -6.75 22.29 18.34
C GLU A 3 -6.36 22.94 17.03
N LEU A 4 -6.84 22.36 15.93
CA LEU A 4 -6.74 22.89 14.58
C LEU A 4 -8.13 22.93 13.96
N ALA A 5 -8.61 24.12 13.62
CA ALA A 5 -9.86 24.28 12.88
C ALA A 5 -9.71 23.83 11.43
N LEU A 6 -10.70 23.08 10.95
CA LEU A 6 -10.72 22.57 9.57
C LEU A 6 -11.81 23.28 8.77
N LYS A 7 -11.67 23.32 7.47
CA LYS A 7 -12.63 23.97 6.56
C LYS A 7 -14.01 23.30 6.60
N TYR A 8 -14.03 21.97 6.69
CA TYR A 8 -15.21 21.11 6.83
C TYR A 8 -14.76 19.69 7.23
N GLY A 9 -15.68 18.82 7.58
CA GLY A 9 -15.42 17.42 7.89
C GLY A 9 -15.18 16.56 6.66
N CYS A 10 -15.75 15.35 6.60
CA CYS A 10 -15.62 14.50 5.40
C CYS A 10 -16.25 15.16 4.16
N ASN A 11 -17.31 15.95 4.34
CA ASN A 11 -18.02 16.60 3.23
C ASN A 11 -18.19 18.12 3.50
N PRO A 12 -18.33 18.95 2.45
CA PRO A 12 -18.41 20.40 2.59
C PRO A 12 -19.55 20.91 3.46
N ASN A 13 -20.63 20.16 3.61
CA ASN A 13 -21.76 20.49 4.47
C ASN A 13 -21.54 20.16 5.95
N GLN A 14 -20.52 19.37 6.29
CA GLN A 14 -20.21 18.96 7.66
C GLN A 14 -19.37 20.02 8.36
N LYS A 15 -20.05 21.04 8.89
CA LYS A 15 -19.46 22.16 9.64
C LYS A 15 -20.20 22.39 10.97
N PRO A 16 -19.49 22.82 12.03
CA PRO A 16 -18.06 23.11 12.11
C PRO A 16 -17.20 21.84 12.06
N SER A 17 -15.88 21.98 11.83
CA SER A 17 -14.94 20.87 11.84
C SER A 17 -13.61 21.28 12.48
N ARG A 18 -13.04 20.41 13.30
CA ARG A 18 -11.74 20.59 13.95
C ARG A 18 -11.14 19.25 14.33
N VAL A 19 -9.83 19.23 14.55
CA VAL A 19 -9.14 18.20 15.31
C VAL A 19 -8.60 18.82 16.59
N TYR A 20 -8.63 18.08 17.69
CA TYR A 20 -8.20 18.59 18.99
C TYR A 20 -7.78 17.45 19.92
N MET A 21 -7.03 17.80 20.95
CA MET A 21 -6.70 16.93 22.08
C MET A 21 -7.47 17.40 23.32
N GLU A 22 -8.10 16.48 24.04
CA GLU A 22 -8.73 16.78 25.33
C GLU A 22 -7.68 17.22 26.35
N GLU A 23 -6.55 16.50 26.38
CA GLU A 23 -5.40 16.78 27.22
C GLU A 23 -4.12 16.95 26.37
N GLY A 24 -3.24 17.86 26.81
CA GLY A 24 -1.98 18.11 26.11
C GLY A 24 -2.11 18.95 24.84
N GLU A 25 -1.13 18.86 23.99
CA GLU A 25 -1.04 19.52 22.69
C GLU A 25 -1.11 18.53 21.54
N LEU A 26 -1.49 19.01 20.36
CA LEU A 26 -1.46 18.22 19.14
C LEU A 26 -0.03 17.71 18.89
N PRO A 27 0.15 16.41 18.64
CA PRO A 27 1.49 15.82 18.49
C PRO A 27 2.10 16.03 17.10
N PHE A 28 1.57 16.96 16.33
CA PHE A 28 2.02 17.27 14.98
C PHE A 28 2.02 18.77 14.71
N GLU A 29 2.78 19.17 13.71
CA GLU A 29 2.86 20.52 13.20
C GLU A 29 2.61 20.55 11.69
N VAL A 30 1.81 21.49 11.22
CA VAL A 30 1.61 21.74 9.78
C VAL A 30 2.66 22.74 9.31
N LEU A 31 3.66 22.25 8.58
CA LEU A 31 4.76 23.08 8.08
C LEU A 31 4.38 23.83 6.80
N ASN A 32 3.43 23.31 6.03
CA ASN A 32 2.90 23.95 4.82
C ASN A 32 1.52 23.43 4.48
N GLY A 33 0.75 24.25 3.77
CA GLY A 33 -0.59 23.90 3.30
C GLY A 33 -1.65 23.93 4.39
N ARG A 34 -2.81 23.35 4.07
CA ARG A 34 -3.96 23.24 5.00
C ARG A 34 -4.59 21.87 4.85
N PRO A 35 -4.28 20.92 5.76
CA PRO A 35 -4.85 19.58 5.69
C PRO A 35 -6.37 19.63 5.92
N GLY A 36 -7.10 18.82 5.15
CA GLY A 36 -8.51 18.55 5.38
C GLY A 36 -8.70 17.40 6.37
N TYR A 37 -9.96 17.17 6.74
CA TYR A 37 -10.35 16.12 7.67
C TYR A 37 -9.87 14.71 7.22
N ILE A 38 -10.14 14.36 5.96
CA ILE A 38 -9.72 13.06 5.41
C ILE A 38 -8.19 12.97 5.30
N ASN A 39 -7.50 14.08 4.93
CA ASN A 39 -6.04 14.10 4.89
C ASN A 39 -5.42 13.75 6.24
N LEU A 40 -5.99 14.24 7.34
CA LEU A 40 -5.50 13.93 8.69
C LEU A 40 -5.80 12.49 9.12
N LEU A 41 -6.95 11.94 8.72
CA LEU A 41 -7.22 10.51 8.91
C LEU A 41 -6.20 9.64 8.17
N ASP A 42 -5.91 9.96 6.91
CA ASP A 42 -4.87 9.27 6.13
C ASP A 42 -3.49 9.44 6.79
N ALA A 43 -3.13 10.67 7.20
CA ALA A 43 -1.84 10.97 7.82
C ALA A 43 -1.60 10.15 9.09
N PHE A 44 -2.57 10.11 10.01
CA PHE A 44 -2.36 9.44 11.29
C PHE A 44 -2.44 7.91 11.21
N ASN A 45 -3.25 7.35 10.32
CA ASN A 45 -3.26 5.91 10.09
C ASN A 45 -1.98 5.46 9.38
N SER A 46 -1.55 6.17 8.35
CA SER A 46 -0.33 5.85 7.61
C SER A 46 0.94 6.03 8.46
N TRP A 47 0.97 7.03 9.36
CA TRP A 47 2.08 7.23 10.29
C TRP A 47 2.30 6.02 11.21
N GLN A 48 1.22 5.51 11.80
CA GLN A 48 1.29 4.32 12.64
C GLN A 48 1.82 3.11 11.87
N LEU A 49 1.32 2.92 10.64
CA LEU A 49 1.75 1.83 9.77
C LEU A 49 3.27 1.87 9.51
N VAL A 50 3.80 3.00 9.06
CA VAL A 50 5.23 3.09 8.73
C VAL A 50 6.14 2.99 9.97
N LYS A 51 5.68 3.48 11.11
CA LYS A 51 6.39 3.33 12.39
C LYS A 51 6.52 1.86 12.79
N GLU A 52 5.45 1.08 12.66
CA GLU A 52 5.46 -0.35 12.95
C GLU A 52 6.26 -1.15 11.90
N LEU A 53 6.18 -0.81 10.62
CA LEU A 53 7.01 -1.45 9.59
C LEU A 53 8.51 -1.27 9.87
N LYS A 54 8.93 -0.07 10.25
CA LYS A 54 10.33 0.18 10.63
C LYS A 54 10.73 -0.64 11.86
N ALA A 55 9.89 -0.70 12.88
CA ALA A 55 10.15 -1.50 14.08
C ALA A 55 10.28 -3.00 13.76
N ALA A 56 9.43 -3.52 12.89
CA ALA A 56 9.43 -4.94 12.52
C ALA A 56 10.58 -5.36 11.61
N THR A 57 11.09 -4.46 10.78
CA THR A 57 12.06 -4.81 9.72
C THR A 57 13.44 -4.20 9.93
N GLY A 58 13.57 -3.18 10.79
CA GLY A 58 14.78 -2.39 10.93
C GLY A 58 15.11 -1.49 9.73
N MET A 59 14.21 -1.40 8.74
CA MET A 59 14.42 -0.67 7.50
C MET A 59 13.53 0.57 7.45
N PRO A 60 13.98 1.67 6.80
CA PRO A 60 13.10 2.79 6.49
C PRO A 60 11.85 2.33 5.73
N ALA A 61 10.70 2.88 6.07
CA ALA A 61 9.42 2.48 5.53
C ALA A 61 8.61 3.68 5.03
N ALA A 62 7.77 3.43 4.02
CA ALA A 62 6.85 4.40 3.45
C ALA A 62 5.48 3.77 3.18
N ALA A 63 4.45 4.60 3.18
CA ALA A 63 3.10 4.21 2.79
C ALA A 63 2.47 5.28 1.89
N SER A 64 1.60 4.83 1.01
CA SER A 64 0.72 5.65 0.18
C SER A 64 -0.71 5.35 0.60
N PHE A 65 -1.40 6.34 1.16
CA PHE A 65 -2.77 6.20 1.71
C PHE A 65 -3.77 6.95 0.88
N LYS A 66 -4.95 6.39 0.76
CA LYS A 66 -6.12 7.04 0.17
C LYS A 66 -7.40 6.45 0.73
N HIS A 67 -8.36 7.33 1.07
CA HIS A 67 -9.63 6.92 1.68
C HIS A 67 -9.46 6.04 2.92
N VAL A 68 -8.53 6.43 3.80
CA VAL A 68 -8.24 5.80 5.09
C VAL A 68 -7.81 4.32 4.95
N SER A 69 -7.16 3.99 3.85
CA SER A 69 -6.56 2.66 3.62
C SER A 69 -5.28 2.79 2.79
N PRO A 70 -4.31 1.90 2.98
CA PRO A 70 -3.10 1.90 2.17
C PRO A 70 -3.41 1.46 0.73
N ALA A 71 -2.97 2.24 -0.24
CA ALA A 71 -2.82 1.83 -1.63
C ALA A 71 -1.51 1.05 -1.82
N GLY A 72 -0.50 1.36 -1.00
CA GLY A 72 0.78 0.67 -0.96
C GLY A 72 1.53 0.93 0.34
N ALA A 73 2.39 -0.01 0.70
CA ALA A 73 3.30 0.07 1.85
C ALA A 73 4.57 -0.71 1.53
N ALA A 74 5.73 -0.20 1.92
CA ALA A 74 7.00 -0.82 1.58
C ALA A 74 8.13 -0.40 2.50
N VAL A 75 9.19 -1.21 2.50
CA VAL A 75 10.48 -0.89 3.13
C VAL A 75 11.53 -0.57 2.07
N GLY A 76 12.63 0.07 2.49
CA GLY A 76 13.69 0.58 1.62
C GLY A 76 14.59 -0.49 1.00
N ALA A 77 14.02 -1.56 0.44
CA ALA A 77 14.76 -2.58 -0.31
C ALA A 77 15.21 -2.04 -1.68
N PRO A 78 16.42 -2.41 -2.18
CA PRO A 78 16.92 -1.93 -3.46
C PRO A 78 15.99 -2.20 -4.63
N LEU A 79 15.96 -1.29 -5.61
CA LEU A 79 15.18 -1.42 -6.84
C LEU A 79 16.01 -2.05 -7.95
N SER A 80 15.43 -3.05 -8.64
CA SER A 80 15.95 -3.51 -9.93
C SER A 80 15.75 -2.44 -11.01
N ASP A 81 16.47 -2.55 -12.13
CA ASP A 81 16.28 -1.61 -13.24
C ASP A 81 14.87 -1.70 -13.83
N THR A 82 14.25 -2.88 -13.82
CA THR A 82 12.86 -3.06 -14.23
C THR A 82 11.90 -2.30 -13.30
N LEU A 83 12.08 -2.42 -11.98
CA LEU A 83 11.25 -1.70 -11.01
C LEU A 83 11.45 -0.19 -11.12
N LYS A 84 12.68 0.29 -11.35
CA LYS A 84 12.92 1.71 -11.61
C LYS A 84 12.11 2.21 -12.81
N LYS A 85 12.03 1.43 -13.89
CA LYS A 85 11.25 1.78 -15.09
C LYS A 85 9.75 1.85 -14.80
N ILE A 86 9.18 0.82 -14.18
CA ILE A 86 7.73 0.79 -13.91
C ILE A 86 7.30 1.80 -12.84
N TYR A 87 8.23 2.27 -11.99
CA TYR A 87 7.99 3.32 -11.00
C TYR A 87 8.35 4.72 -11.52
N PHE A 88 8.80 4.82 -12.78
CA PHE A 88 9.21 6.08 -13.43
C PHE A 88 10.28 6.83 -12.64
N VAL A 89 11.27 6.11 -12.12
CA VAL A 89 12.41 6.67 -11.38
C VAL A 89 13.75 6.33 -12.02
N ASP A 90 13.75 5.70 -13.18
CA ASP A 90 14.95 5.32 -13.95
C ASP A 90 15.71 6.53 -14.54
N ASP A 91 15.05 7.66 -14.68
CA ASP A 91 15.61 8.92 -15.15
C ASP A 91 16.15 9.85 -14.03
N VAL A 92 16.03 9.42 -12.77
CA VAL A 92 16.50 10.21 -11.62
C VAL A 92 18.02 10.16 -11.54
N LYS A 93 18.65 11.36 -11.55
CA LYS A 93 20.11 11.50 -11.64
C LYS A 93 20.86 11.41 -10.30
N ILE A 94 20.13 11.60 -9.19
CA ILE A 94 20.72 11.49 -7.85
C ILE A 94 20.53 10.06 -7.31
N PRO A 95 21.43 9.54 -6.46
CA PRO A 95 21.25 8.25 -5.83
C PRO A 95 19.97 8.23 -4.97
N LEU A 96 19.17 7.17 -5.13
CA LEU A 96 18.01 6.96 -4.28
C LEU A 96 18.45 6.45 -2.91
N THR A 97 18.08 7.19 -1.88
CA THR A 97 18.29 6.78 -0.49
C THR A 97 17.33 5.65 -0.10
N PRO A 98 17.56 4.92 1.01
CA PRO A 98 16.63 3.88 1.46
C PRO A 98 15.21 4.40 1.66
N ILE A 99 15.00 5.62 2.18
CA ILE A 99 13.66 6.19 2.35
C ILE A 99 13.02 6.58 1.01
N ALA A 100 13.80 7.11 0.07
CA ALA A 100 13.34 7.37 -1.30
C ALA A 100 12.92 6.09 -2.01
N THR A 101 13.68 5.01 -1.81
CA THR A 101 13.38 3.68 -2.34
C THR A 101 12.11 3.10 -1.73
N ALA A 102 11.92 3.23 -0.42
CA ALA A 102 10.69 2.82 0.26
C ALA A 102 9.46 3.56 -0.32
N TYR A 103 9.56 4.87 -0.52
CA TYR A 103 8.50 5.65 -1.14
C TYR A 103 8.20 5.22 -2.59
N ALA A 104 9.23 5.05 -3.41
CA ALA A 104 9.06 4.60 -4.79
C ALA A 104 8.33 3.24 -4.86
N ARG A 105 8.66 2.31 -3.97
CA ARG A 105 7.99 1.00 -3.84
C ARG A 105 6.56 1.12 -3.34
N ALA A 106 6.32 1.89 -2.28
CA ALA A 106 4.99 2.05 -1.70
C ALA A 106 3.99 2.64 -2.70
N ARG A 107 4.38 3.72 -3.38
CA ARG A 107 3.55 4.33 -4.42
C ARG A 107 3.48 3.47 -5.69
N GLY A 108 4.58 2.83 -6.05
CA GLY A 108 4.74 2.10 -7.31
C GLY A 108 3.91 0.83 -7.40
N ALA A 109 3.50 0.26 -6.27
CA ALA A 109 2.72 -0.98 -6.23
C ALA A 109 1.35 -0.84 -6.89
N ASP A 110 0.64 0.25 -6.63
CA ASP A 110 -0.65 0.58 -7.21
C ASP A 110 -0.67 2.07 -7.58
N ARG A 111 -0.10 2.39 -8.73
CA ARG A 111 0.04 3.78 -9.19
C ARG A 111 -1.31 4.44 -9.48
N MET A 112 -2.33 3.66 -9.84
CA MET A 112 -3.67 4.16 -10.09
C MET A 112 -4.34 4.62 -8.78
N SER A 113 -4.33 3.78 -7.76
CA SER A 113 -4.90 4.12 -6.44
C SER A 113 -4.08 5.19 -5.71
N SER A 114 -2.78 5.29 -5.97
CA SER A 114 -1.89 6.30 -5.35
C SER A 114 -1.99 7.69 -5.97
N PHE A 115 -2.76 7.87 -7.03
CA PHE A 115 -3.02 9.19 -7.61
C PHE A 115 -3.83 10.05 -6.64
N GLY A 116 -3.23 11.13 -6.13
CA GLY A 116 -3.83 11.98 -5.10
C GLY A 116 -3.76 11.38 -3.70
N ASP A 117 -2.69 10.65 -3.39
CA ASP A 117 -2.44 9.99 -2.11
C ASP A 117 -2.03 10.96 -0.99
N PHE A 118 -2.00 10.43 0.24
CA PHE A 118 -1.29 10.99 1.38
C PHE A 118 -0.13 10.07 1.74
N ILE A 119 1.08 10.62 1.80
CA ILE A 119 2.32 9.87 1.98
C ILE A 119 2.72 9.86 3.46
N ALA A 120 3.17 8.71 3.96
CA ALA A 120 3.86 8.64 5.25
C ALA A 120 5.27 8.07 5.08
N LEU A 121 6.21 8.64 5.81
CA LEU A 121 7.60 8.19 5.90
C LEU A 121 7.97 7.91 7.36
N SER A 122 8.65 6.81 7.63
CA SER A 122 9.13 6.46 8.97
C SER A 122 10.35 7.26 9.41
N ASP A 123 11.05 7.88 8.47
CA ASP A 123 12.31 8.59 8.66
C ASP A 123 12.23 10.00 8.05
N THR A 124 13.25 10.82 8.33
CA THR A 124 13.39 12.16 7.77
C THR A 124 13.24 12.12 6.25
N CYS A 125 12.36 12.95 5.71
CA CYS A 125 12.24 13.16 4.27
C CYS A 125 13.47 13.91 3.76
N ASP A 126 14.24 13.27 2.90
CA ASP A 126 15.44 13.86 2.28
C ASP A 126 15.15 14.44 0.88
N GLU A 127 16.15 15.09 0.30
CA GLU A 127 16.05 15.72 -1.02
C GLU A 127 15.65 14.71 -2.10
N ALA A 128 16.27 13.51 -2.10
CA ALA A 128 15.97 12.47 -3.08
C ALA A 128 14.49 12.08 -3.06
N THR A 129 13.94 11.89 -1.86
CA THR A 129 12.52 11.55 -1.66
C THR A 129 11.61 12.70 -2.12
N ALA A 130 11.93 13.94 -1.74
CA ALA A 130 11.16 15.12 -2.11
C ALA A 130 11.12 15.33 -3.63
N LEU A 131 12.22 15.07 -4.35
CA LEU A 131 12.29 15.13 -5.80
C LEU A 131 11.38 14.10 -6.47
N LEU A 132 11.27 12.89 -5.91
CA LEU A 132 10.31 11.90 -6.40
C LEU A 132 8.87 12.36 -6.17
N ILE A 133 8.56 12.85 -4.97
CA ILE A 133 7.22 13.35 -4.61
C ILE A 133 6.81 14.53 -5.48
N LYS A 134 7.74 15.44 -5.80
CA LYS A 134 7.49 16.61 -6.65
C LYS A 134 6.87 16.23 -8.00
N ARG A 135 7.23 15.07 -8.55
CA ARG A 135 6.85 14.60 -9.88
C ARG A 135 5.47 13.94 -9.93
N GLU A 136 4.90 13.60 -8.76
CA GLU A 136 3.68 12.82 -8.65
C GLU A 136 2.49 13.66 -8.17
N VAL A 137 1.27 13.24 -8.50
CA VAL A 137 0.05 13.85 -7.95
C VAL A 137 -0.19 13.27 -6.56
N SER A 138 -0.11 14.13 -5.56
CA SER A 138 -0.23 13.79 -4.14
C SER A 138 -0.89 14.95 -3.39
N ASP A 139 -1.61 14.66 -2.31
CA ASP A 139 -2.29 15.66 -1.49
C ASP A 139 -1.43 16.14 -0.33
N GLY A 140 -0.58 15.30 0.21
CA GLY A 140 0.26 15.67 1.34
C GLY A 140 1.19 14.57 1.82
N ILE A 141 1.95 14.90 2.84
CA ILE A 141 2.96 14.03 3.45
C ILE A 141 3.02 14.24 4.96
N ILE A 142 3.25 13.15 5.69
CA ILE A 142 3.61 13.15 7.10
C ILE A 142 4.96 12.41 7.29
N ALA A 143 5.87 13.02 8.02
CA ALA A 143 7.17 12.46 8.36
C ALA A 143 7.64 12.98 9.72
N PRO A 144 8.62 12.33 10.37
CA PRO A 144 9.15 12.81 11.66
C PRO A 144 9.98 14.09 11.50
N ASP A 145 10.60 14.29 10.33
CA ASP A 145 11.34 15.50 10.00
C ASP A 145 11.56 15.65 8.49
N TYR A 146 12.14 16.77 8.09
CA TYR A 146 12.46 17.12 6.71
C TYR A 146 13.82 17.79 6.64
N THR A 147 14.66 17.43 5.66
CA THR A 147 15.86 18.24 5.41
C THR A 147 15.45 19.60 4.85
N PRO A 148 16.26 20.65 5.01
CA PRO A 148 15.93 21.99 4.48
C PRO A 148 15.62 21.96 2.98
N GLU A 149 16.40 21.20 2.19
CA GLU A 149 16.23 21.05 0.75
C GLU A 149 14.91 20.35 0.43
N ALA A 150 14.58 19.26 1.13
CA ALA A 150 13.33 18.53 0.98
C ALA A 150 12.13 19.43 1.28
N LEU A 151 12.18 20.16 2.39
CA LEU A 151 11.11 21.06 2.81
C LEU A 151 10.87 22.14 1.76
N GLN A 152 11.92 22.75 1.23
CA GLN A 152 11.81 23.75 0.16
C GLN A 152 11.13 23.19 -1.07
N ILE A 153 11.55 22.00 -1.56
CA ILE A 153 10.97 21.35 -2.73
C ILE A 153 9.48 21.09 -2.52
N LEU A 154 9.10 20.59 -1.33
CA LEU A 154 7.72 20.26 -1.02
C LEU A 154 6.84 21.51 -0.86
N GLN A 155 7.37 22.59 -0.28
CA GLN A 155 6.66 23.85 -0.13
C GLN A 155 6.34 24.51 -1.47
N GLU A 156 7.16 24.32 -2.49
CA GLU A 156 6.92 24.84 -3.85
C GLU A 156 5.84 24.04 -4.62
N LYS A 157 5.59 22.78 -4.21
CA LYS A 157 4.64 21.89 -4.87
C LYS A 157 3.20 22.44 -4.77
N ARG A 158 2.39 22.19 -5.82
CA ARG A 158 0.99 22.66 -5.91
C ARG A 158 0.87 24.19 -5.72
N LYS A 159 1.80 24.95 -6.29
CA LYS A 159 1.84 26.43 -6.17
C LYS A 159 1.87 26.90 -4.71
N GLY A 160 2.60 26.19 -3.86
CA GLY A 160 2.76 26.53 -2.45
C GLY A 160 1.67 25.99 -1.50
N THR A 161 0.76 25.17 -1.98
CA THR A 161 -0.38 24.67 -1.16
C THR A 161 -0.26 23.21 -0.75
N TYR A 162 0.82 22.52 -1.11
CA TYR A 162 1.02 21.11 -0.75
C TYR A 162 1.08 20.92 0.76
N CYS A 163 0.37 19.92 1.27
CA CYS A 163 0.29 19.70 2.71
C CYS A 163 1.54 18.97 3.22
N VAL A 164 2.27 19.58 4.16
CA VAL A 164 3.47 19.01 4.79
C VAL A 164 3.27 19.00 6.30
N ILE A 165 3.25 17.82 6.89
CA ILE A 165 3.03 17.59 8.32
C ILE A 165 4.29 16.99 8.94
N LYS A 166 4.76 17.60 10.04
CA LYS A 166 5.80 17.05 10.91
C LYS A 166 5.15 16.39 12.12
N MET A 167 5.43 15.12 12.33
CA MET A 167 4.90 14.34 13.45
C MET A 167 5.94 14.21 14.55
N ASN A 168 5.53 14.35 15.81
CA ASN A 168 6.37 14.00 16.94
C ASN A 168 6.55 12.48 17.01
N PRO A 169 7.74 11.92 16.74
CA PRO A 169 7.94 10.47 16.71
C PRO A 169 7.81 9.79 18.08
N ASP A 170 7.97 10.56 19.17
CA ASP A 170 7.92 10.05 20.55
C ASP A 170 6.49 10.05 21.12
N TYR A 171 5.54 10.63 20.40
CA TYR A 171 4.16 10.65 20.86
C TYR A 171 3.57 9.24 20.91
N MET A 172 2.95 8.93 22.05
CA MET A 172 2.19 7.71 22.29
C MET A 172 0.76 8.07 22.64
N PRO A 173 -0.24 7.61 21.88
CA PRO A 173 -1.64 7.86 22.20
C PRO A 173 -2.07 7.13 23.48
N ALA A 174 -3.16 7.58 24.08
CA ALA A 174 -3.76 6.91 25.23
C ALA A 174 -4.12 5.44 24.90
N PRO A 175 -4.08 4.54 25.90
CA PRO A 175 -4.37 3.12 25.66
C PRO A 175 -5.84 2.83 25.34
N ILE A 176 -6.72 3.81 25.56
CA ILE A 176 -8.16 3.71 25.28
C ILE A 176 -8.51 4.65 24.13
N GLU A 177 -9.21 4.12 23.15
CA GLU A 177 -9.74 4.88 22.02
C GLU A 177 -11.27 4.91 22.02
N ARG A 178 -11.84 5.99 21.50
CA ARG A 178 -13.29 6.21 21.43
C ARG A 178 -13.72 6.59 20.02
N LYS A 179 -14.87 6.08 19.63
CA LYS A 179 -15.56 6.41 18.39
C LYS A 179 -17.02 6.68 18.64
N GLN A 180 -17.56 7.69 17.96
CA GLN A 180 -19.00 8.01 18.08
C GLN A 180 -19.75 7.60 16.80
N VAL A 181 -20.86 6.90 16.99
CA VAL A 181 -21.80 6.55 15.92
C VAL A 181 -23.22 6.86 16.42
N PHE A 182 -23.92 7.70 15.72
CA PHE A 182 -25.29 8.12 16.07
C PHE A 182 -25.38 8.68 17.51
N GLY A 183 -24.35 9.44 17.96
CA GLY A 183 -24.28 9.99 19.30
C GLY A 183 -23.91 8.99 20.41
N ILE A 184 -23.78 7.72 20.09
CA ILE A 184 -23.38 6.66 21.03
C ILE A 184 -21.85 6.52 20.94
N THR A 185 -21.19 6.57 22.10
CA THR A 185 -19.75 6.39 22.20
C THR A 185 -19.40 4.92 22.36
N PHE A 186 -18.57 4.43 21.46
CA PHE A 186 -17.88 3.14 21.56
C PHE A 186 -16.51 3.38 22.16
N GLU A 187 -16.14 2.56 23.14
CA GLU A 187 -14.85 2.61 23.82
C GLU A 187 -14.19 1.24 23.77
N GLN A 188 -12.90 1.21 23.46
CA GLN A 188 -12.11 -0.03 23.42
C GLN A 188 -10.64 0.26 23.73
N GLY A 189 -9.91 -0.78 24.11
CA GLY A 189 -8.45 -0.70 24.11
C GLY A 189 -7.92 -0.46 22.70
N ARG A 190 -6.91 0.40 22.57
CA ARG A 190 -6.19 0.59 21.32
C ARG A 190 -5.55 -0.73 20.87
N ASN A 191 -5.55 -1.01 19.57
CA ASN A 191 -4.90 -2.21 19.06
C ASN A 191 -3.37 -2.09 19.14
N GLU A 192 -2.80 -2.62 20.21
CA GLU A 192 -1.37 -2.61 20.51
C GLU A 192 -0.70 -3.97 20.23
N ILE A 193 -1.36 -4.85 19.46
CA ILE A 193 -0.79 -6.16 19.14
C ILE A 193 0.58 -6.01 18.47
N ASP A 194 1.58 -6.71 18.99
CA ASP A 194 2.92 -6.74 18.43
C ASP A 194 2.99 -7.74 17.28
N LEU A 195 3.39 -7.26 16.10
CA LEU A 195 3.56 -8.04 14.87
C LEU A 195 5.03 -8.11 14.43
N THR A 196 5.98 -7.84 15.35
CA THR A 196 7.41 -7.82 15.04
C THR A 196 8.10 -9.16 15.26
N GLY A 197 7.53 -10.02 16.11
CA GLY A 197 8.12 -11.30 16.52
C GLY A 197 8.01 -12.40 15.46
N ASP A 198 8.87 -13.42 15.58
CA ASP A 198 8.80 -14.65 14.78
C ASP A 198 7.84 -15.69 15.35
N ASP A 199 7.32 -15.49 16.55
CA ASP A 199 6.25 -16.27 17.18
C ASP A 199 4.95 -16.28 16.36
N LEU A 200 4.76 -15.28 15.49
CA LEU A 200 3.70 -15.26 14.48
C LEU A 200 3.68 -16.52 13.60
N PHE A 201 4.84 -17.17 13.43
CA PHE A 201 5.04 -18.34 12.57
C PHE A 201 5.25 -19.65 13.37
N ALA A 202 4.87 -19.67 14.64
CA ALA A 202 5.05 -20.85 15.48
C ALA A 202 4.09 -22.01 15.14
N ASN A 203 2.87 -21.68 14.72
CA ASN A 203 1.85 -22.68 14.34
C ASN A 203 1.71 -22.76 12.81
N ILE A 204 2.28 -23.82 12.22
CA ILE A 204 2.25 -24.07 10.78
C ILE A 204 1.52 -25.39 10.52
N PRO A 205 0.21 -25.37 10.21
CA PRO A 205 -0.61 -26.57 10.04
C PRO A 205 -0.36 -27.32 8.72
N THR A 206 0.23 -26.65 7.72
CA THR A 206 0.49 -27.22 6.39
C THR A 206 1.64 -28.24 6.39
N ALA A 207 1.71 -29.09 5.36
CA ALA A 207 2.79 -30.08 5.19
C ALA A 207 4.15 -29.38 4.97
N ASN A 208 4.19 -28.34 4.12
CA ASN A 208 5.36 -27.48 4.01
C ASN A 208 5.46 -26.58 5.24
N LYS A 209 6.57 -26.68 5.96
CA LYS A 209 6.86 -25.91 7.19
C LYS A 209 7.89 -24.81 6.98
N ASP A 210 8.41 -24.66 5.76
CA ASP A 210 9.53 -23.78 5.47
C ASP A 210 9.07 -22.33 5.29
N PHE A 211 9.57 -21.45 6.16
CA PHE A 211 9.39 -20.00 6.09
C PHE A 211 10.78 -19.34 6.07
N PRO A 212 11.36 -19.07 4.90
CA PRO A 212 12.62 -18.35 4.82
C PRO A 212 12.50 -16.91 5.36
N ALA A 213 13.62 -16.33 5.77
CA ALA A 213 13.66 -15.03 6.43
C ALA A 213 13.00 -13.89 5.64
N ASN A 214 13.14 -13.91 4.31
CA ASN A 214 12.49 -12.94 3.43
C ASN A 214 10.95 -13.11 3.42
N ALA A 215 10.45 -14.35 3.47
CA ALA A 215 9.02 -14.61 3.55
C ALA A 215 8.45 -14.16 4.90
N LYS A 216 9.15 -14.42 6.01
CA LYS A 216 8.75 -13.93 7.34
C LYS A 216 8.70 -12.40 7.38
N ARG A 217 9.71 -11.71 6.83
CA ARG A 217 9.71 -10.25 6.69
C ARG A 217 8.48 -9.78 5.90
N ASP A 218 8.24 -10.36 4.75
CA ASP A 218 7.15 -9.95 3.85
C ASP A 218 5.77 -10.23 4.47
N LEU A 219 5.61 -11.32 5.21
CA LEU A 219 4.38 -11.60 5.96
C LEU A 219 4.16 -10.62 7.12
N LYS A 220 5.21 -10.19 7.81
CA LYS A 220 5.12 -9.10 8.81
C LYS A 220 4.65 -7.80 8.15
N ILE A 221 5.20 -7.45 6.98
CA ILE A 221 4.75 -6.29 6.20
C ILE A 221 3.26 -6.43 5.84
N ALA A 222 2.82 -7.62 5.39
CA ALA A 222 1.42 -7.86 5.08
C ALA A 222 0.52 -7.64 6.30
N LEU A 223 0.81 -8.26 7.43
CA LEU A 223 -0.01 -8.18 8.64
C LEU A 223 -0.07 -6.76 9.21
N ILE A 224 1.07 -6.05 9.28
CA ILE A 224 1.12 -4.66 9.74
C ILE A 224 0.32 -3.75 8.79
N THR A 225 0.43 -3.95 7.48
CA THR A 225 -0.37 -3.22 6.49
C THR A 225 -1.86 -3.42 6.72
N LEU A 226 -2.29 -4.67 7.00
CA LEU A 226 -3.69 -5.00 7.24
C LEU A 226 -4.23 -4.45 8.56
N LYS A 227 -3.40 -4.28 9.57
CA LYS A 227 -3.78 -3.64 10.84
C LYS A 227 -4.34 -2.23 10.64
N TYR A 228 -3.96 -1.57 9.55
CA TYR A 228 -4.40 -0.21 9.19
C TYR A 228 -5.22 -0.17 7.90
N THR A 229 -5.77 -1.29 7.48
CA THR A 229 -6.61 -1.41 6.27
C THR A 229 -8.06 -1.73 6.65
N GLN A 230 -9.01 -1.01 6.09
CA GLN A 230 -10.44 -1.25 6.32
C GLN A 230 -10.81 -2.70 5.99
N SER A 231 -11.46 -3.37 6.93
CA SER A 231 -11.84 -4.79 6.79
C SER A 231 -13.07 -4.99 5.88
N ASN A 232 -13.25 -6.19 5.26
CA ASN A 232 -12.24 -7.26 5.16
C ASN A 232 -11.06 -6.81 4.33
N SER A 233 -9.87 -7.23 4.71
CA SER A 233 -8.67 -6.87 3.98
C SER A 233 -7.72 -8.05 3.77
N VAL A 234 -7.03 -8.03 2.62
CA VAL A 234 -6.03 -9.02 2.20
C VAL A 234 -4.88 -8.28 1.52
N CYS A 235 -3.65 -8.70 1.78
CA CYS A 235 -2.46 -8.06 1.26
C CYS A 235 -1.48 -9.07 0.67
N TYR A 236 -1.15 -8.90 -0.61
CA TYR A 236 -0.06 -9.61 -1.30
C TYR A 236 1.23 -8.80 -1.17
N VAL A 237 2.31 -9.46 -0.79
CA VAL A 237 3.61 -8.82 -0.56
C VAL A 237 4.71 -9.60 -1.30
N LYS A 238 5.65 -8.87 -1.89
CA LYS A 238 6.85 -9.44 -2.50
C LYS A 238 8.03 -8.49 -2.35
N ASP A 239 9.19 -9.03 -1.99
CA ASP A 239 10.46 -8.30 -1.94
C ASP A 239 10.40 -6.98 -1.13
N GLY A 240 9.72 -7.00 0.02
CA GLY A 240 9.67 -5.86 0.93
C GLY A 240 8.60 -4.83 0.60
N GLN A 241 7.63 -5.15 -0.27
CA GLN A 241 6.54 -4.23 -0.59
C GLN A 241 5.20 -4.94 -0.78
N ALA A 242 4.12 -4.29 -0.37
CA ALA A 242 2.78 -4.67 -0.77
C ALA A 242 2.62 -4.47 -2.28
N ILE A 243 2.16 -5.49 -2.98
CA ILE A 243 1.95 -5.47 -4.44
C ILE A 243 0.48 -5.50 -4.84
N GLY A 244 -0.41 -5.81 -3.89
CA GLY A 244 -1.85 -5.76 -4.08
C GLY A 244 -2.56 -5.78 -2.73
N ILE A 245 -3.38 -4.76 -2.47
CA ILE A 245 -4.16 -4.62 -1.24
C ILE A 245 -5.64 -4.55 -1.60
N GLY A 246 -6.44 -5.43 -1.01
CA GLY A 246 -7.89 -5.38 -1.03
C GLY A 246 -8.39 -4.84 0.30
N ALA A 247 -9.27 -3.85 0.28
CA ALA A 247 -9.80 -3.17 1.45
C ALA A 247 -11.32 -3.06 1.39
N GLY A 248 -11.98 -3.07 2.56
CA GLY A 248 -13.38 -2.73 2.71
C GLY A 248 -14.37 -3.68 2.04
N GLN A 249 -13.98 -4.94 1.81
CA GLN A 249 -14.85 -5.90 1.12
C GLN A 249 -15.70 -6.71 2.12
N GLN A 250 -16.97 -6.91 1.79
CA GLN A 250 -17.90 -7.67 2.63
C GLN A 250 -17.67 -9.18 2.54
N SER A 251 -17.08 -9.67 1.45
CA SER A 251 -16.74 -11.07 1.23
C SER A 251 -15.22 -11.27 1.17
N ARG A 252 -14.72 -12.28 1.91
CA ARG A 252 -13.28 -12.61 1.92
C ARG A 252 -12.78 -12.98 0.53
N ILE A 253 -13.51 -13.78 -0.23
CA ILE A 253 -13.10 -14.17 -1.58
C ILE A 253 -13.07 -12.98 -2.55
N HIS A 254 -14.01 -12.05 -2.45
CA HIS A 254 -13.98 -10.82 -3.27
C HIS A 254 -12.75 -9.97 -2.92
N CYS A 255 -12.40 -9.90 -1.64
CA CYS A 255 -11.20 -9.20 -1.18
C CYS A 255 -9.93 -9.85 -1.73
N THR A 256 -9.82 -11.18 -1.64
CA THR A 256 -8.68 -11.94 -2.16
C THR A 256 -8.53 -11.78 -3.69
N ARG A 257 -9.65 -11.75 -4.43
CA ARG A 257 -9.66 -11.50 -5.87
C ARG A 257 -9.20 -10.07 -6.20
N LEU A 258 -9.74 -9.08 -5.52
CA LEU A 258 -9.37 -7.67 -5.74
C LEU A 258 -7.88 -7.44 -5.50
N ALA A 259 -7.37 -7.88 -4.35
CA ALA A 259 -5.96 -7.77 -4.01
C ALA A 259 -5.07 -8.53 -5.01
N GLY A 260 -5.48 -9.74 -5.40
CA GLY A 260 -4.77 -10.56 -6.37
C GLY A 260 -4.74 -9.93 -7.77
N ASN A 261 -5.84 -9.31 -8.21
CA ASN A 261 -5.88 -8.61 -9.50
C ASN A 261 -4.89 -7.44 -9.52
N LYS A 262 -4.78 -6.68 -8.42
CA LYS A 262 -3.79 -5.61 -8.29
C LYS A 262 -2.35 -6.15 -8.31
N ALA A 263 -2.09 -7.25 -7.62
CA ALA A 263 -0.78 -7.92 -7.63
C ALA A 263 -0.42 -8.44 -9.03
N ASP A 264 -1.38 -8.97 -9.77
CA ASP A 264 -1.20 -9.43 -11.14
C ASP A 264 -0.88 -8.25 -12.08
N ILE A 265 -1.56 -7.12 -11.95
CA ILE A 265 -1.27 -5.89 -12.72
C ILE A 265 0.15 -5.40 -12.43
N TRP A 266 0.57 -5.37 -11.16
CA TRP A 266 1.94 -4.99 -10.79
C TRP A 266 2.99 -5.88 -11.49
N TRP A 267 2.75 -7.19 -11.56
CA TRP A 267 3.66 -8.12 -12.23
C TRP A 267 3.62 -7.97 -13.75
N LEU A 268 2.43 -7.80 -14.33
CA LEU A 268 2.24 -7.60 -15.77
C LEU A 268 2.87 -6.30 -16.28
N ARG A 269 2.93 -5.24 -15.46
CA ARG A 269 3.66 -3.99 -15.81
C ARG A 269 5.14 -4.23 -16.07
N GLN A 270 5.71 -5.30 -15.58
CA GLN A 270 7.12 -5.70 -15.78
C GLN A 270 7.33 -6.56 -17.05
N CYS A 271 6.25 -6.96 -17.71
CA CYS A 271 6.33 -7.74 -18.94
C CYS A 271 7.07 -6.95 -20.03
N PRO A 272 8.03 -7.58 -20.75
CA PRO A 272 8.79 -6.90 -21.81
C PRO A 272 7.91 -6.18 -22.83
N LYS A 273 6.80 -6.78 -23.23
CA LYS A 273 5.84 -6.17 -24.17
C LYS A 273 5.20 -4.89 -23.62
N VAL A 274 4.91 -4.84 -22.32
CA VAL A 274 4.37 -3.65 -21.64
C VAL A 274 5.45 -2.57 -21.48
N LEU A 275 6.68 -2.98 -21.12
CA LEU A 275 7.82 -2.05 -21.02
C LEU A 275 8.21 -1.43 -22.36
N ALA A 276 7.94 -2.11 -23.46
CA ALA A 276 8.25 -1.67 -24.82
C ALA A 276 7.14 -0.87 -25.49
N LEU A 277 6.03 -0.54 -24.79
CA LEU A 277 4.94 0.26 -25.35
C LEU A 277 5.47 1.58 -25.93
N PRO A 278 5.16 1.90 -27.22
CA PRO A 278 5.72 3.03 -27.94
C PRO A 278 5.02 4.35 -27.61
N PHE A 279 5.10 4.76 -26.34
CA PHE A 279 4.48 6.01 -25.89
C PHE A 279 5.09 7.24 -26.58
N LYS A 280 4.27 8.24 -26.81
CA LYS A 280 4.73 9.56 -27.20
C LYS A 280 5.62 10.19 -26.12
N ALA A 281 6.63 10.94 -26.53
CA ALA A 281 7.60 11.55 -25.61
C ALA A 281 6.97 12.58 -24.65
N ASP A 282 5.89 13.25 -25.07
CA ASP A 282 5.19 14.30 -24.32
C ASP A 282 4.00 13.79 -23.49
N ILE A 283 3.77 12.47 -23.43
CA ILE A 283 2.66 11.91 -22.64
C ILE A 283 2.86 12.21 -21.15
N ARG A 284 1.81 12.70 -20.51
CA ARG A 284 1.83 12.95 -19.06
C ARG A 284 1.86 11.64 -18.27
N ARG A 285 2.52 11.65 -17.10
CA ARG A 285 2.65 10.45 -16.25
C ARG A 285 1.31 9.81 -15.93
N ALA A 286 0.30 10.59 -15.54
CA ALA A 286 -1.02 10.07 -15.20
C ALA A 286 -1.71 9.41 -16.41
N ASP A 287 -1.60 10.00 -17.59
CA ASP A 287 -2.18 9.44 -18.82
C ASP A 287 -1.45 8.15 -19.21
N ARG A 288 -0.13 8.11 -19.04
CA ARG A 288 0.69 6.90 -19.27
C ARG A 288 0.31 5.78 -18.30
N ASP A 289 0.17 6.06 -17.00
CA ASP A 289 -0.25 5.08 -16.00
C ASP A 289 -1.62 4.50 -16.32
N ASN A 290 -2.60 5.37 -16.64
CA ASN A 290 -3.95 4.95 -17.01
C ASN A 290 -3.96 4.11 -18.29
N THR A 291 -3.19 4.52 -19.31
CA THR A 291 -3.12 3.78 -20.57
C THR A 291 -2.51 2.39 -20.37
N ILE A 292 -1.46 2.25 -19.53
CA ILE A 292 -0.87 0.95 -19.19
C ILE A 292 -1.89 0.07 -18.46
N ASP A 293 -2.62 0.62 -17.50
CA ASP A 293 -3.64 -0.10 -16.72
C ASP A 293 -4.72 -0.68 -17.64
N VAL A 294 -5.29 0.17 -18.52
CA VAL A 294 -6.29 -0.25 -19.50
C VAL A 294 -5.72 -1.26 -20.51
N TYR A 295 -4.48 -1.04 -21.01
CA TYR A 295 -3.83 -1.95 -21.95
C TYR A 295 -3.62 -3.36 -21.37
N ILE A 296 -3.29 -3.45 -20.08
CA ILE A 296 -3.14 -4.73 -19.37
C ILE A 296 -4.51 -5.36 -19.07
N GLY A 297 -5.54 -4.56 -18.87
CA GLY A 297 -6.89 -4.97 -18.51
C GLY A 297 -7.64 -5.71 -19.63
N ASP A 298 -8.89 -6.00 -19.36
CA ASP A 298 -9.80 -6.64 -20.34
C ASP A 298 -10.40 -5.62 -21.32
N GLU A 299 -10.38 -4.34 -20.95
CA GLU A 299 -10.86 -3.21 -21.75
C GLU A 299 -9.76 -2.60 -22.66
N TYR A 300 -8.72 -3.35 -22.99
CA TYR A 300 -7.57 -2.86 -23.76
C TYR A 300 -7.96 -2.23 -25.12
N GLU A 301 -9.07 -2.63 -25.71
CA GLU A 301 -9.58 -2.03 -26.96
C GLU A 301 -9.89 -0.54 -26.79
N ASP A 302 -10.20 -0.08 -25.57
CA ASP A 302 -10.51 1.32 -25.32
C ASP A 302 -9.31 2.25 -25.59
N VAL A 303 -8.10 1.75 -25.48
CA VAL A 303 -6.87 2.51 -25.80
C VAL A 303 -6.25 2.09 -27.14
N LEU A 304 -6.65 0.96 -27.73
CA LEU A 304 -6.08 0.46 -29.00
C LEU A 304 -6.99 0.68 -30.22
N ARG A 305 -8.26 1.09 -30.04
CA ARG A 305 -9.16 1.35 -31.17
C ARG A 305 -8.65 2.51 -32.03
N GLU A 306 -9.02 2.45 -33.31
CA GLU A 306 -8.68 3.51 -34.28
C GLU A 306 -9.27 4.86 -33.87
N GLY A 307 -8.50 5.92 -34.02
CA GLY A 307 -8.86 7.27 -33.57
C GLY A 307 -8.58 7.54 -32.07
N THR A 308 -8.15 6.52 -31.31
CA THR A 308 -7.81 6.66 -29.89
C THR A 308 -6.35 6.37 -29.59
N TRP A 309 -5.79 5.27 -30.13
CA TRP A 309 -4.39 4.90 -29.85
C TRP A 309 -3.40 6.01 -30.23
N GLN A 310 -3.71 6.79 -31.27
CA GLN A 310 -2.91 7.92 -31.73
C GLN A 310 -2.74 9.04 -30.66
N ASN A 311 -3.58 9.05 -29.63
CA ASN A 311 -3.44 10.00 -28.53
C ASN A 311 -2.28 9.65 -27.59
N PHE A 312 -1.90 8.37 -27.51
CA PHE A 312 -0.96 7.86 -26.54
C PHE A 312 0.35 7.35 -27.15
N PHE A 313 0.27 6.72 -28.33
CA PHE A 313 1.37 5.96 -28.93
C PHE A 313 1.86 6.60 -30.24
N THR A 314 3.12 6.34 -30.58
CA THR A 314 3.72 6.73 -31.87
C THR A 314 3.34 5.76 -32.99
N GLU A 315 3.04 4.50 -32.64
CA GLU A 315 2.52 3.46 -33.51
C GLU A 315 1.56 2.59 -32.72
N LYS A 316 0.63 1.90 -33.39
CA LYS A 316 -0.36 1.06 -32.74
C LYS A 316 0.30 -0.21 -32.17
N PRO A 317 0.33 -0.41 -30.85
CA PRO A 317 0.88 -1.63 -30.29
C PRO A 317 -0.09 -2.82 -30.47
N GLU A 318 0.47 -4.01 -30.55
CA GLU A 318 -0.31 -5.24 -30.52
C GLU A 318 -0.86 -5.48 -29.09
N PRO A 319 -2.10 -6.00 -28.96
CA PRO A 319 -2.67 -6.30 -27.65
C PRO A 319 -1.88 -7.40 -26.92
N LEU A 320 -1.85 -7.30 -25.59
CA LEU A 320 -1.32 -8.37 -24.73
C LEU A 320 -2.36 -9.48 -24.62
N THR A 321 -2.09 -10.64 -25.23
CA THR A 321 -3.06 -11.73 -25.28
C THR A 321 -3.25 -12.43 -23.93
N ALA A 322 -4.35 -13.15 -23.77
CA ALA A 322 -4.63 -13.94 -22.58
C ALA A 322 -3.55 -15.00 -22.32
N GLU A 323 -3.03 -15.63 -23.37
CA GLU A 323 -1.93 -16.61 -23.29
C GLU A 323 -0.63 -15.96 -22.83
N GLU A 324 -0.27 -14.79 -23.37
CA GLU A 324 0.90 -14.01 -22.95
C GLU A 324 0.80 -13.59 -21.47
N LYS A 325 -0.37 -13.09 -21.05
CA LYS A 325 -0.64 -12.74 -19.64
C LYS A 325 -0.44 -13.96 -18.75
N LYS A 326 -1.07 -15.09 -19.09
CA LYS A 326 -0.98 -16.33 -18.31
C LYS A 326 0.46 -16.83 -18.20
N ALA A 327 1.22 -16.83 -19.32
CA ALA A 327 2.61 -17.25 -19.34
C ALA A 327 3.51 -16.36 -18.50
N TRP A 328 3.27 -15.05 -18.49
CA TRP A 328 4.04 -14.10 -17.66
C TRP A 328 3.68 -14.24 -16.19
N LEU A 329 2.40 -14.33 -15.83
CA LEU A 329 1.94 -14.51 -14.46
C LEU A 329 2.48 -15.81 -13.83
N ALA A 330 2.62 -16.88 -14.61
CA ALA A 330 3.17 -18.17 -14.15
C ALA A 330 4.64 -18.05 -13.68
N GLN A 331 5.36 -17.02 -14.07
CA GLN A 331 6.75 -16.77 -13.65
C GLN A 331 6.86 -16.05 -12.30
N ASN A 332 5.75 -15.51 -11.78
CA ASN A 332 5.76 -14.87 -10.48
C ASN A 332 5.76 -15.92 -9.36
N THR A 333 6.74 -15.84 -8.49
CA THR A 333 6.97 -16.79 -7.39
C THR A 333 7.33 -16.06 -6.10
N ASN A 334 7.38 -16.79 -4.98
CA ASN A 334 7.75 -16.26 -3.67
C ASN A 334 6.88 -15.09 -3.20
N VAL A 335 5.61 -15.06 -3.62
CA VAL A 335 4.66 -14.07 -3.15
C VAL A 335 4.13 -14.50 -1.79
N CYS A 336 4.02 -13.55 -0.87
CA CYS A 336 3.43 -13.71 0.44
C CYS A 336 2.01 -13.15 0.47
N LEU A 337 1.12 -13.78 1.25
CA LEU A 337 -0.26 -13.36 1.43
C LEU A 337 -0.60 -13.27 2.91
N GLY A 338 -1.04 -12.09 3.35
CA GLY A 338 -1.65 -11.89 4.66
C GLY A 338 -3.16 -11.69 4.56
N SER A 339 -3.88 -12.11 5.58
CA SER A 339 -5.31 -11.87 5.74
C SER A 339 -5.62 -11.34 7.14
N ASP A 340 -6.51 -10.35 7.25
CA ASP A 340 -6.89 -9.75 8.53
C ASP A 340 -7.78 -10.66 9.42
N ALA A 341 -8.25 -11.79 8.87
CA ALA A 341 -8.95 -12.85 9.59
C ALA A 341 -8.76 -14.19 8.86
N PHE A 342 -9.43 -15.25 9.33
CA PHE A 342 -9.33 -16.57 8.70
C PHE A 342 -9.88 -16.59 7.26
N PHE A 343 -9.36 -17.48 6.44
CA PHE A 343 -9.95 -17.86 5.17
C PHE A 343 -11.08 -18.85 5.39
N PRO A 344 -12.32 -18.58 4.91
CA PRO A 344 -13.44 -19.50 5.14
C PRO A 344 -13.40 -20.77 4.28
N PHE A 345 -12.76 -20.71 3.10
CA PHE A 345 -12.70 -21.81 2.12
C PHE A 345 -11.41 -21.78 1.32
N GLY A 346 -11.05 -22.93 0.74
CA GLY A 346 -9.86 -23.11 -0.10
C GLY A 346 -9.88 -22.35 -1.42
N ASP A 347 -11.01 -21.81 -1.88
CA ASP A 347 -11.10 -20.96 -3.07
C ASP A 347 -10.23 -19.71 -2.98
N ASN A 348 -10.03 -19.19 -1.76
CA ASN A 348 -9.08 -18.11 -1.50
C ASN A 348 -7.63 -18.53 -1.82
N ILE A 349 -7.27 -19.76 -1.48
CA ILE A 349 -5.94 -20.32 -1.74
C ILE A 349 -5.78 -20.59 -3.25
N GLU A 350 -6.81 -21.14 -3.91
CA GLU A 350 -6.82 -21.32 -5.37
C GLU A 350 -6.57 -19.98 -6.10
N ARG A 351 -7.21 -18.90 -5.63
CA ARG A 351 -6.98 -17.56 -6.20
C ARG A 351 -5.56 -17.07 -5.93
N ALA A 352 -5.09 -17.22 -4.71
CA ALA A 352 -3.75 -16.78 -4.29
C ALA A 352 -2.63 -17.50 -5.07
N HIS A 353 -2.77 -18.80 -5.28
CA HIS A 353 -1.82 -19.59 -6.05
C HIS A 353 -1.60 -19.05 -7.47
N LYS A 354 -2.66 -18.58 -8.14
CA LYS A 354 -2.59 -17.99 -9.49
C LYS A 354 -1.73 -16.73 -9.57
N SER A 355 -1.52 -16.05 -8.46
CA SER A 355 -0.65 -14.86 -8.34
C SER A 355 0.75 -15.18 -7.78
N GLY A 356 1.14 -16.45 -7.73
CA GLY A 356 2.47 -16.88 -7.28
C GLY A 356 2.68 -16.97 -5.77
N VAL A 357 1.59 -17.01 -4.98
CA VAL A 357 1.67 -17.13 -3.53
C VAL A 357 2.25 -18.49 -3.12
N GLN A 358 3.26 -18.45 -2.25
CA GLN A 358 3.91 -19.61 -1.67
C GLN A 358 3.92 -19.59 -0.13
N TYR A 359 3.64 -18.43 0.47
CA TYR A 359 3.66 -18.24 1.93
C TYR A 359 2.42 -17.46 2.35
N ILE A 360 1.75 -17.95 3.41
CA ILE A 360 0.51 -17.36 3.91
C ILE A 360 0.58 -17.16 5.42
N ALA A 361 0.05 -16.05 5.91
CA ALA A 361 -0.25 -15.83 7.32
C ALA A 361 -1.72 -15.40 7.46
N GLN A 362 -2.47 -16.11 8.30
CA GLN A 362 -3.87 -15.82 8.63
C GLN A 362 -4.19 -16.24 10.05
N ALA A 363 -5.34 -15.82 10.58
CA ALA A 363 -5.71 -16.11 11.96
C ALA A 363 -5.91 -17.60 12.27
N GLY A 364 -6.52 -18.36 11.36
CA GLY A 364 -7.04 -19.69 11.65
C GLY A 364 -8.35 -19.64 12.45
N GLY A 365 -8.92 -20.80 12.78
CA GLY A 365 -10.13 -20.90 13.57
C GLY A 365 -11.44 -20.96 12.77
N SER A 366 -11.37 -21.18 11.47
CA SER A 366 -12.54 -21.51 10.65
C SER A 366 -12.97 -22.96 10.86
N VAL A 367 -14.26 -23.20 10.79
CA VAL A 367 -14.80 -24.59 10.78
C VAL A 367 -14.35 -25.39 9.55
N ARG A 368 -13.79 -24.72 8.54
CA ARG A 368 -13.26 -25.31 7.31
C ARG A 368 -11.75 -25.12 7.15
N ASP A 369 -11.03 -25.00 8.26
CA ASP A 369 -9.55 -24.93 8.23
C ASP A 369 -8.93 -26.16 7.56
N ASP A 370 -9.55 -27.34 7.69
CA ASP A 370 -9.18 -28.56 6.96
C ASP A 370 -9.10 -28.35 5.45
N ASN A 371 -10.15 -27.79 4.85
CA ASN A 371 -10.21 -27.51 3.41
C ASN A 371 -9.16 -26.48 2.97
N VAL A 372 -8.90 -25.46 3.79
CA VAL A 372 -7.88 -24.45 3.52
C VAL A 372 -6.47 -25.05 3.58
N ILE A 373 -6.20 -25.89 4.60
CA ILE A 373 -4.91 -26.59 4.75
C ILE A 373 -4.68 -27.55 3.58
N ASP A 374 -5.69 -28.36 3.21
CA ASP A 374 -5.59 -29.31 2.09
C ASP A 374 -5.31 -28.61 0.77
N THR A 375 -5.92 -27.45 0.55
CA THR A 375 -5.66 -26.65 -0.67
C THR A 375 -4.25 -26.07 -0.66
N CYS A 376 -3.73 -25.60 0.47
CA CYS A 376 -2.32 -25.21 0.60
C CYS A 376 -1.38 -26.38 0.29
N ASN A 377 -1.65 -27.56 0.86
CA ASN A 377 -0.83 -28.76 0.65
C ASN A 377 -0.81 -29.20 -0.82
N LYS A 378 -1.93 -29.08 -1.54
CA LYS A 378 -2.03 -29.34 -2.98
C LYS A 378 -1.01 -28.56 -3.79
N TYR A 379 -0.68 -27.34 -3.38
CA TYR A 379 0.23 -26.43 -4.06
C TYR A 379 1.59 -26.25 -3.37
N GLY A 380 1.86 -27.01 -2.29
CA GLY A 380 3.11 -26.92 -1.53
C GLY A 380 3.27 -25.56 -0.81
N ILE A 381 2.18 -24.83 -0.55
CA ILE A 381 2.18 -23.55 0.14
C ILE A 381 2.40 -23.77 1.64
N ALA A 382 3.31 -23.00 2.23
CA ALA A 382 3.48 -22.93 3.68
C ALA A 382 2.51 -21.87 4.25
N MET A 383 1.72 -22.25 5.26
CA MET A 383 0.75 -21.35 5.90
C MET A 383 0.92 -21.38 7.41
N ALA A 384 0.99 -20.19 8.02
CA ALA A 384 0.98 -20.02 9.47
C ALA A 384 -0.40 -19.57 9.96
N PHE A 385 -0.85 -20.13 11.08
CA PHE A 385 -1.97 -19.66 11.87
C PHE A 385 -1.45 -18.76 12.99
N THR A 386 -1.69 -17.46 12.87
CA THR A 386 -1.21 -16.48 13.85
C THR A 386 -2.08 -16.41 15.10
N GLY A 387 -3.32 -16.89 15.04
CA GLY A 387 -4.31 -16.69 16.10
C GLY A 387 -4.78 -15.25 16.27
N ILE A 388 -4.37 -14.33 15.39
CA ILE A 388 -4.60 -12.89 15.51
C ILE A 388 -5.59 -12.43 14.43
N ARG A 389 -6.66 -11.75 14.87
CA ARG A 389 -7.58 -11.02 13.99
C ARG A 389 -7.22 -9.54 14.00
N LEU A 390 -7.14 -8.93 12.82
CA LEU A 390 -6.69 -7.55 12.59
C LEU A 390 -7.80 -6.66 12.03
N PHE A 391 -9.05 -6.85 12.43
CA PHE A 391 -10.15 -6.02 11.96
C PHE A 391 -9.92 -4.55 12.29
N HIS A 392 -10.15 -3.71 11.29
CA HIS A 392 -10.04 -2.27 11.37
C HIS A 392 -11.29 -1.62 10.75
N HIS A 393 -11.99 -0.82 11.55
CA HIS A 393 -13.24 -0.16 11.16
C HIS A 393 -13.28 1.32 11.55
#